data_987bfe5d9c6b8b7a6fa3e233d9a0c267
#
_entry.id   987bfe5d9c6b8b7a6fa3e233d9a0c267
#
_cell.length_a   1.000
_cell.length_b   1.000
_cell.length_c   1.000
_cell.angle_alpha   90.00
_cell.angle_beta   90.00
_cell.angle_gamma   90.00
#
_symmetry.space_group_name_H-M   'P 1'
#
loop_
_entity.id
_entity.type
_entity.pdbx_description
1 polymer ?
#
loop_
_entity_poly.entity_id
_entity_poly.type
_entity_poly.pdbx_seq_one_letter_code
_entity_poly.pdbx_strand_id
1 'polypeptide(L)'
;QGGELGYHGYNHQPLSLSNVDYGDVLPYDTWKNEAAMKKAVKELIHFGEDTFPSVSMSVYVPPSNVLSAEGREMLAKDFPEIRTIASNYFTGEFAYVQEFEVAKDGIVEQPRIISGAIIDDYMKMAALSELNMHFVNSHFIHPDDLLDEDRGAALGWEKMKGNLADYMDW
;
A
#
# COMPACT_ATOMS: atom_id res chain seq x y z
N GLN A 1 17.39 11.87 -2.04
CA GLN A 1 17.75 10.44 -2.17
C GLN A 1 16.80 9.66 -3.09
N GLY A 2 15.82 10.30 -3.72
CA GLY A 2 14.91 9.70 -4.69
C GLY A 2 13.70 8.95 -4.08
N GLY A 3 13.51 9.01 -2.77
CA GLY A 3 12.31 8.47 -2.12
C GLY A 3 11.08 9.36 -2.35
N GLU A 4 9.91 8.75 -2.38
CA GLU A 4 8.62 9.43 -2.43
C GLU A 4 7.84 9.15 -1.13
N LEU A 5 7.12 10.17 -0.63
CA LEU A 5 6.18 10.01 0.46
C LEU A 5 4.79 9.70 -0.11
N GLY A 6 4.05 8.84 0.56
CA GLY A 6 2.68 8.50 0.21
C GLY A 6 1.76 8.56 1.42
N TYR A 7 0.46 8.46 1.15
CA TYR A 7 -0.58 8.44 2.17
C TYR A 7 -0.94 7.00 2.55
N HIS A 8 -1.15 6.76 3.84
CA HIS A 8 -1.54 5.45 4.37
C HIS A 8 -2.79 5.54 5.25
N GLY A 9 -3.77 6.30 4.79
CA GLY A 9 -5.05 6.48 5.47
C GLY A 9 -4.98 7.42 6.69
N TYR A 10 -6.13 8.02 6.99
CA TYR A 10 -6.32 8.80 8.21
C TYR A 10 -6.50 7.84 9.40
N ASN A 11 -5.67 7.96 10.42
CA ASN A 11 -5.64 7.04 11.57
C ASN A 11 -5.53 5.55 11.21
N HIS A 12 -4.90 5.21 10.07
CA HIS A 12 -4.82 3.84 9.57
C HIS A 12 -6.21 3.20 9.35
N GLN A 13 -7.25 4.00 9.14
CA GLN A 13 -8.61 3.52 8.90
C GLN A 13 -8.84 3.32 7.41
N PRO A 14 -9.25 2.12 6.97
CA PRO A 14 -9.56 1.83 5.58
C PRO A 14 -10.68 2.71 5.02
N LEU A 15 -10.63 2.98 3.73
CA LEU A 15 -11.70 3.68 3.02
C LEU A 15 -12.82 2.70 2.68
N SER A 16 -13.66 2.43 3.68
CA SER A 16 -14.81 1.53 3.56
C SER A 16 -15.98 1.99 4.43
N LEU A 17 -17.19 1.83 3.92
CA LEU A 17 -18.44 2.11 4.65
C LEU A 17 -18.99 0.86 5.35
N SER A 18 -18.48 -0.31 5.01
CA SER A 18 -18.84 -1.60 5.60
C SER A 18 -17.61 -2.43 5.88
N ASN A 19 -17.69 -3.33 6.84
CA ASN A 19 -16.62 -4.30 7.06
C ASN A 19 -16.48 -5.22 5.86
N VAL A 20 -15.23 -5.45 5.47
CA VAL A 20 -14.88 -6.50 4.54
C VAL A 20 -14.64 -7.76 5.35
N ASP A 21 -15.31 -8.84 4.99
CA ASP A 21 -15.11 -10.12 5.68
C ASP A 21 -13.81 -10.76 5.20
N TYR A 22 -12.82 -10.77 6.07
CA TYR A 22 -11.56 -11.47 5.86
C TYR A 22 -11.50 -12.83 6.56
N GLY A 23 -12.63 -13.28 7.13
CA GLY A 23 -12.60 -14.40 8.06
C GLY A 23 -11.68 -14.10 9.25
N ASP A 24 -12.19 -13.73 10.38
CA ASP A 24 -11.51 -13.50 11.69
C ASP A 24 -10.28 -12.54 11.68
N VAL A 25 -9.96 -11.89 10.58
CA VAL A 25 -8.77 -11.04 10.48
C VAL A 25 -9.13 -9.57 10.62
N LEU A 26 -8.75 -8.98 11.74
CA LEU A 26 -8.67 -7.56 12.06
C LEU A 26 -9.99 -6.77 11.93
N PRO A 27 -10.72 -6.59 13.02
CA PRO A 27 -11.77 -5.60 13.08
C PRO A 27 -11.16 -4.20 12.83
N TYR A 28 -11.73 -3.45 11.91
CA TYR A 28 -11.44 -2.04 11.72
C TYR A 28 -12.73 -1.23 11.76
N ASP A 29 -12.61 0.03 12.16
CA ASP A 29 -13.75 0.93 12.15
C ASP A 29 -14.12 1.32 10.72
N THR A 30 -15.42 1.37 10.45
CA THR A 30 -15.94 1.86 9.17
C THR A 30 -16.32 3.33 9.26
N TRP A 31 -16.32 4.01 8.12
CA TRP A 31 -16.79 5.40 8.06
C TRP A 31 -18.32 5.45 8.13
N LYS A 32 -18.84 6.42 8.86
CA LYS A 32 -20.28 6.62 9.01
C LYS A 32 -21.01 6.85 7.68
N ASN A 33 -20.35 7.51 6.76
CA ASN A 33 -20.85 7.81 5.41
C ASN A 33 -19.70 8.30 4.52
N GLU A 34 -19.94 8.42 3.24
CA GLU A 34 -18.98 8.89 2.25
C GLU A 34 -18.46 10.31 2.55
N ALA A 35 -19.31 11.20 3.06
CA ALA A 35 -18.88 12.56 3.39
C ALA A 35 -17.85 12.59 4.52
N ALA A 36 -17.98 11.73 5.53
CA ALA A 36 -17.02 11.58 6.60
C ALA A 36 -15.69 10.99 6.07
N MET A 37 -15.76 9.97 5.23
CA MET A 37 -14.61 9.37 4.56
C MET A 37 -13.86 10.38 3.70
N LYS A 38 -14.58 11.13 2.87
CA LYS A 38 -14.02 12.21 2.04
C LYS A 38 -13.37 13.30 2.87
N LYS A 39 -14.00 13.71 3.98
CA LYS A 39 -13.42 14.69 4.90
C LYS A 39 -12.10 14.19 5.47
N ALA A 40 -12.03 12.93 5.88
CA ALA A 40 -10.80 12.35 6.43
C ALA A 40 -9.64 12.32 5.43
N VAL A 41 -9.91 12.01 4.15
CA VAL A 41 -8.88 12.08 3.10
C VAL A 41 -8.40 13.51 2.88
N LYS A 42 -9.31 14.49 2.88
CA LYS A 42 -8.95 15.92 2.79
C LYS A 42 -8.04 16.37 3.94
N GLU A 43 -8.38 16.00 5.17
CA GLU A 43 -7.56 16.32 6.34
C GLU A 43 -6.18 15.64 6.27
N LEU A 44 -6.12 14.39 5.78
CA LEU A 44 -4.86 13.68 5.58
C LEU A 44 -3.96 14.39 4.56
N ILE A 45 -4.53 14.80 3.43
CA ILE A 45 -3.79 15.51 2.37
C ILE A 45 -3.30 16.86 2.90
N HIS A 46 -4.17 17.62 3.55
CA HIS A 46 -3.83 18.92 4.13
C HIS A 46 -2.72 18.80 5.19
N PHE A 47 -2.81 17.78 6.06
CA PHE A 47 -1.74 17.49 7.02
C PHE A 47 -0.41 17.16 6.32
N GLY A 48 -0.46 16.42 5.23
CA GLY A 48 0.73 16.10 4.42
C GLY A 48 1.35 17.36 3.80
N GLU A 49 0.55 18.23 3.21
CA GLU A 49 0.98 19.49 2.61
C GLU A 49 1.59 20.44 3.66
N ASP A 50 0.96 20.55 4.82
CA ASP A 50 1.45 21.38 5.91
C ASP A 50 2.77 20.87 6.51
N THR A 51 2.89 19.56 6.63
CA THR A 51 4.07 18.92 7.25
C THR A 51 5.25 18.87 6.28
N PHE A 52 4.99 18.67 5.00
CA PHE A 52 5.99 18.50 3.94
C PHE A 52 5.72 19.42 2.74
N PRO A 53 5.77 20.76 2.92
CA PRO A 53 5.31 21.73 1.91
C PRO A 53 6.09 21.70 0.60
N SER A 54 7.23 21.04 0.56
CA SER A 54 8.06 20.90 -0.65
C SER A 54 7.95 19.54 -1.32
N VAL A 55 7.04 18.67 -0.84
CA VAL A 55 6.87 17.31 -1.34
C VAL A 55 5.49 17.15 -1.94
N SER A 56 5.44 16.71 -3.20
CA SER A 56 4.18 16.28 -3.81
C SER A 56 3.98 14.80 -3.52
N MET A 57 2.90 14.45 -2.84
CA MET A 57 2.53 13.08 -2.54
C MET A 57 1.40 12.64 -3.48
N SER A 58 1.64 11.56 -4.22
CA SER A 58 0.67 11.08 -5.22
C SER A 58 0.30 9.60 -5.05
N VAL A 59 0.88 8.94 -4.07
CA VAL A 59 0.67 7.52 -3.81
C VAL A 59 -0.25 7.33 -2.61
N TYR A 60 -1.23 6.46 -2.76
CA TYR A 60 -2.07 5.98 -1.66
C TYR A 60 -1.83 4.49 -1.44
N VAL A 61 -1.58 4.10 -0.20
CA VAL A 61 -1.44 2.70 0.23
C VAL A 61 -2.63 2.38 1.13
N PRO A 62 -3.52 1.47 0.74
CA PRO A 62 -4.70 1.15 1.53
C PRO A 62 -4.35 0.54 2.89
N PRO A 63 -4.80 1.14 4.02
CA PRO A 63 -4.64 0.55 5.34
C PRO A 63 -5.28 -0.84 5.42
N SER A 64 -4.63 -1.76 6.13
CA SER A 64 -5.10 -3.14 6.32
C SER A 64 -5.43 -3.87 5.00
N ASN A 65 -4.90 -3.42 3.88
CA ASN A 65 -5.22 -3.93 2.54
C ASN A 65 -6.72 -3.84 2.20
N VAL A 66 -7.42 -2.84 2.71
CA VAL A 66 -8.84 -2.62 2.41
C VAL A 66 -9.05 -1.29 1.72
N LEU A 67 -9.70 -1.35 0.58
CA LEU A 67 -10.18 -0.20 -0.17
C LEU A 67 -11.49 -0.59 -0.85
N SER A 68 -12.61 -0.11 -0.33
CA SER A 68 -13.90 -0.41 -0.92
C SER A 68 -14.05 0.21 -2.32
N ALA A 69 -14.99 -0.31 -3.09
CA ALA A 69 -15.27 0.23 -4.43
C ALA A 69 -15.63 1.72 -4.36
N GLU A 70 -16.47 2.12 -3.39
CA GLU A 70 -16.83 3.52 -3.17
C GLU A 70 -15.63 4.37 -2.71
N GLY A 71 -14.75 3.81 -1.87
CA GLY A 71 -13.52 4.49 -1.44
C GLY A 71 -12.59 4.74 -2.61
N ARG A 72 -12.43 3.76 -3.48
CA ARG A 72 -11.62 3.88 -4.69
C ARG A 72 -12.21 4.87 -5.70
N GLU A 73 -13.52 4.80 -5.94
CA GLU A 73 -14.21 5.76 -6.82
C GLU A 73 -14.07 7.19 -6.30
N MET A 74 -14.20 7.38 -4.98
CA MET A 74 -14.00 8.67 -4.33
C MET A 74 -12.58 9.19 -4.52
N LEU A 75 -11.54 8.36 -4.34
CA LEU A 75 -10.16 8.76 -4.61
C LEU A 75 -9.99 9.23 -6.05
N ALA A 76 -10.41 8.44 -7.02
CA ALA A 76 -10.27 8.76 -8.43
C ALA A 76 -10.99 10.06 -8.83
N LYS A 77 -12.18 10.29 -8.29
CA LYS A 77 -13.06 11.41 -8.67
C LYS A 77 -12.74 12.71 -7.96
N ASP A 78 -12.47 12.61 -6.66
CA ASP A 78 -12.44 13.79 -5.78
C ASP A 78 -11.02 14.21 -5.35
N PHE A 79 -10.01 13.35 -5.62
CA PHE A 79 -8.62 13.57 -5.21
C PHE A 79 -7.65 13.32 -6.36
N PRO A 80 -7.65 14.18 -7.39
CA PRO A 80 -6.84 13.99 -8.59
C PRO A 80 -5.32 14.03 -8.34
N GLU A 81 -4.89 14.49 -7.17
CA GLU A 81 -3.52 14.41 -6.71
C GLU A 81 -3.08 12.98 -6.41
N ILE A 82 -4.00 12.07 -6.03
CA ILE A 82 -3.74 10.64 -5.86
C ILE A 82 -3.75 9.98 -7.23
N ARG A 83 -2.59 9.63 -7.72
CA ARG A 83 -2.39 9.06 -9.06
C ARG A 83 -2.03 7.59 -9.06
N THR A 84 -1.58 7.08 -7.92
CA THR A 84 -1.14 5.69 -7.78
C THR A 84 -1.76 5.07 -6.54
N ILE A 85 -2.30 3.86 -6.68
CA ILE A 85 -2.66 3.02 -5.54
C ILE A 85 -1.65 1.88 -5.50
N ALA A 86 -0.85 1.86 -4.45
CA ALA A 86 0.15 0.83 -4.22
C ALA A 86 -0.34 -0.19 -3.19
N SER A 87 0.21 -1.39 -3.23
CA SER A 87 -0.18 -2.53 -2.41
C SER A 87 -1.39 -3.31 -2.95
N ASN A 88 -1.57 -4.51 -2.42
CA ASN A 88 -2.77 -5.29 -2.69
C ASN A 88 -3.90 -4.79 -1.78
N TYR A 89 -5.14 -4.90 -2.24
CA TYR A 89 -6.28 -4.52 -1.43
C TYR A 89 -7.53 -5.31 -1.78
N PHE A 90 -8.45 -5.35 -0.83
CA PHE A 90 -9.76 -5.96 -0.99
C PHE A 90 -10.81 -4.88 -1.18
N THR A 91 -11.71 -5.09 -2.12
CA THR A 91 -12.82 -4.17 -2.40
C THR A 91 -14.16 -4.65 -1.83
N GLY A 92 -14.22 -5.91 -1.39
CA GLY A 92 -15.42 -6.59 -0.87
C GLY A 92 -15.04 -7.95 -0.29
N GLU A 93 -15.96 -8.90 -0.34
CA GLU A 93 -15.83 -10.23 0.29
C GLU A 93 -14.72 -11.10 -0.34
N PHE A 94 -14.30 -10.80 -1.56
CA PHE A 94 -13.30 -11.59 -2.27
C PHE A 94 -12.03 -10.79 -2.53
N ALA A 95 -10.91 -11.50 -2.50
CA ALA A 95 -9.64 -10.95 -2.93
C ALA A 95 -9.74 -10.44 -4.37
N TYR A 96 -9.33 -9.20 -4.58
CA TYR A 96 -9.25 -8.61 -5.90
C TYR A 96 -7.86 -8.86 -6.50
N VAL A 97 -7.81 -9.43 -7.68
CA VAL A 97 -6.55 -9.60 -8.42
C VAL A 97 -6.23 -8.26 -9.08
N GLN A 98 -5.13 -7.66 -8.66
CA GLN A 98 -4.62 -6.43 -9.23
C GLN A 98 -3.48 -6.72 -10.21
N GLU A 99 -3.45 -5.96 -11.29
CA GLU A 99 -2.39 -5.98 -12.28
C GLU A 99 -1.62 -4.65 -12.26
N PHE A 100 -0.39 -4.63 -12.73
CA PHE A 100 0.32 -3.39 -13.02
C PHE A 100 -0.32 -2.75 -14.25
N GLU A 101 -1.20 -1.79 -14.04
CA GLU A 101 -1.94 -1.16 -15.12
C GLU A 101 -2.25 0.32 -14.84
N VAL A 102 -2.60 1.03 -15.89
CA VAL A 102 -3.33 2.28 -15.77
C VAL A 102 -4.81 1.96 -15.90
N ALA A 103 -5.53 2.05 -14.80
CA ALA A 103 -6.94 1.75 -14.77
C ALA A 103 -7.77 2.75 -15.63
N LYS A 104 -9.01 2.42 -15.93
CA LYS A 104 -9.87 3.24 -16.81
C LYS A 104 -10.12 4.66 -16.31
N ASP A 105 -10.01 4.87 -15.01
CA ASP A 105 -10.13 6.17 -14.34
C ASP A 105 -8.82 6.97 -14.28
N GLY A 106 -7.74 6.40 -14.82
CA GLY A 106 -6.42 7.03 -14.89
C GLY A 106 -5.51 6.78 -13.69
N ILE A 107 -5.97 6.06 -12.67
CA ILE A 107 -5.13 5.66 -11.54
C ILE A 107 -4.19 4.54 -11.98
N VAL A 108 -2.94 4.65 -11.60
CA VAL A 108 -1.93 3.59 -11.75
C VAL A 108 -2.09 2.59 -10.62
N GLU A 109 -2.34 1.34 -10.94
CA GLU A 109 -2.32 0.24 -10.00
C GLU A 109 -0.90 -0.33 -9.88
N GLN A 110 -0.40 -0.41 -8.67
CA GLN A 110 0.94 -0.94 -8.38
C GLN A 110 0.84 -2.02 -7.31
N PRO A 111 0.41 -3.24 -7.67
CA PRO A 111 0.25 -4.33 -6.72
C PRO A 111 1.57 -4.74 -6.09
N ARG A 112 1.49 -5.17 -4.84
CA ARG A 112 2.61 -5.73 -4.11
C ARG A 112 2.87 -7.16 -4.56
N ILE A 113 4.09 -7.45 -4.97
CA ILE A 113 4.49 -8.79 -5.44
C ILE A 113 5.17 -9.60 -4.35
N ILE A 114 6.09 -8.97 -3.63
CA ILE A 114 6.85 -9.60 -2.56
C ILE A 114 6.84 -8.72 -1.31
N SER A 115 7.12 -9.33 -0.17
CA SER A 115 7.11 -8.62 1.11
C SER A 115 8.11 -9.19 2.12
N GLY A 116 8.51 -8.36 3.08
CA GLY A 116 9.38 -8.74 4.20
C GLY A 116 10.86 -8.67 3.89
N ALA A 117 11.67 -9.02 4.88
CA ALA A 117 13.13 -8.91 4.84
C ALA A 117 13.84 -10.26 4.70
N ILE A 118 13.11 -11.37 4.63
CA ILE A 118 13.63 -12.71 4.35
C ILE A 118 13.28 -13.04 2.90
N ILE A 119 14.28 -12.94 2.03
CA ILE A 119 14.09 -13.08 0.59
C ILE A 119 14.57 -14.44 0.15
N ASP A 120 13.64 -15.31 -0.19
CA ASP A 120 13.87 -16.65 -0.68
C ASP A 120 13.91 -16.73 -2.22
N ASP A 121 14.16 -17.94 -2.74
CA ASP A 121 14.26 -18.16 -4.18
C ASP A 121 12.92 -17.96 -4.91
N TYR A 122 11.79 -18.19 -4.24
CA TYR A 122 10.47 -17.91 -4.80
C TYR A 122 10.25 -16.40 -4.98
N MET A 123 10.58 -15.60 -3.97
CA MET A 123 10.50 -14.13 -4.06
C MET A 123 11.41 -13.57 -5.15
N LYS A 124 12.63 -14.13 -5.29
CA LYS A 124 13.54 -13.76 -6.38
C LYS A 124 12.94 -14.09 -7.75
N MET A 125 12.37 -15.28 -7.90
CA MET A 125 11.70 -15.67 -9.15
C MET A 125 10.53 -14.73 -9.45
N ALA A 126 9.69 -14.41 -8.47
CA ALA A 126 8.58 -13.48 -8.63
C ALA A 126 9.08 -12.08 -9.03
N ALA A 127 10.10 -11.54 -8.34
CA ALA A 127 10.70 -10.25 -8.66
C ALA A 127 11.25 -10.19 -10.10
N LEU A 128 11.97 -11.23 -10.54
CA LEU A 128 12.47 -11.32 -11.92
C LEU A 128 11.35 -11.40 -12.94
N SER A 129 10.29 -12.16 -12.66
CA SER A 129 9.14 -12.27 -13.53
C SER A 129 8.48 -10.90 -13.73
N GLU A 130 8.24 -10.16 -12.65
CA GLU A 130 7.64 -8.83 -12.72
C GLU A 130 8.54 -7.81 -13.44
N LEU A 131 9.83 -7.82 -13.14
CA LEU A 131 10.79 -6.96 -13.84
C LEU A 131 10.83 -7.22 -15.35
N ASN A 132 10.72 -8.48 -15.77
CA ASN A 132 10.72 -8.83 -17.19
C ASN A 132 9.40 -8.56 -17.90
N MET A 133 8.27 -8.69 -17.19
CA MET A 133 6.93 -8.52 -17.78
C MET A 133 6.43 -7.07 -17.72
N HIS A 134 6.70 -6.39 -16.62
CA HIS A 134 6.13 -5.07 -16.31
C HIS A 134 7.18 -3.96 -16.15
N PHE A 135 8.48 -4.29 -16.12
CA PHE A 135 9.58 -3.35 -15.90
C PHE A 135 9.53 -2.65 -14.54
N VAL A 136 8.84 -3.25 -13.57
CA VAL A 136 8.69 -2.74 -12.21
C VAL A 136 8.77 -3.90 -11.23
N ASN A 137 9.26 -3.62 -10.02
CA ASN A 137 9.20 -4.53 -8.90
C ASN A 137 8.63 -3.78 -7.69
N SER A 138 7.60 -4.35 -7.08
CA SER A 138 6.97 -3.80 -5.90
C SER A 138 7.23 -4.71 -4.70
N HIS A 139 8.14 -4.27 -3.85
CA HIS A 139 8.54 -4.94 -2.63
C HIS A 139 8.05 -4.15 -1.41
N PHE A 140 7.30 -4.81 -0.55
CA PHE A 140 6.69 -4.21 0.61
C PHE A 140 7.42 -4.58 1.90
N ILE A 141 7.78 -3.58 2.70
CA ILE A 141 8.49 -3.75 3.96
C ILE A 141 7.88 -2.83 5.01
N HIS A 142 7.67 -3.36 6.21
CA HIS A 142 7.44 -2.55 7.38
C HIS A 142 8.75 -2.43 8.19
N PRO A 143 9.09 -1.27 8.72
CA PRO A 143 10.26 -1.14 9.60
C PRO A 143 10.19 -2.02 10.86
N ASP A 144 9.00 -2.32 11.34
CA ASP A 144 8.76 -3.19 12.51
C ASP A 144 8.76 -4.69 12.17
N ASP A 145 8.87 -5.08 10.92
CA ASP A 145 9.07 -6.49 10.51
C ASP A 145 10.30 -7.11 11.19
N LEU A 146 11.28 -6.28 11.55
CA LEU A 146 12.48 -6.73 12.30
C LEU A 146 12.16 -7.29 13.70
N LEU A 147 10.99 -6.94 14.27
CA LEU A 147 10.54 -7.37 15.59
C LEU A 147 9.58 -8.58 15.54
N ASP A 148 9.11 -8.91 14.35
CA ASP A 148 8.12 -9.96 14.12
C ASP A 148 8.82 -11.25 13.68
N GLU A 149 8.65 -12.32 14.46
CA GLU A 149 9.27 -13.63 14.18
C GLU A 149 8.76 -14.23 12.87
N ASP A 150 7.50 -13.96 12.50
CA ASP A 150 6.89 -14.51 11.29
C ASP A 150 7.30 -13.73 10.02
N ARG A 151 7.69 -12.46 10.17
CA ARG A 151 8.01 -11.58 9.03
C ARG A 151 9.47 -11.21 8.90
N GLY A 152 10.14 -11.02 10.01
CA GLY A 152 11.55 -10.64 10.08
C GLY A 152 12.43 -11.68 10.78
N ALA A 153 11.87 -12.77 11.30
CA ALA A 153 12.57 -13.77 12.10
C ALA A 153 13.42 -13.18 13.22
N ALA A 154 12.96 -12.08 13.83
CA ALA A 154 13.71 -11.31 14.85
C ALA A 154 15.14 -10.94 14.39
N LEU A 155 15.33 -10.63 13.11
CA LEU A 155 16.65 -10.42 12.50
C LEU A 155 17.44 -9.28 13.12
N GLY A 156 16.75 -8.28 13.65
CA GLY A 156 17.35 -7.02 14.02
C GLY A 156 17.73 -6.14 12.83
N TRP A 157 17.97 -4.88 13.11
CA TRP A 157 18.10 -3.84 12.08
C TRP A 157 19.26 -4.09 11.10
N GLU A 158 20.43 -4.46 11.60
CA GLU A 158 21.61 -4.65 10.75
C GLU A 158 21.46 -5.83 9.79
N LYS A 159 20.86 -6.93 10.27
CA LYS A 159 20.62 -8.09 9.42
C LYS A 159 19.56 -7.80 8.36
N MET A 160 18.48 -7.10 8.73
CA MET A 160 17.45 -6.68 7.80
C MET A 160 18.04 -5.80 6.68
N LYS A 161 18.83 -4.79 7.04
CA LYS A 161 19.52 -3.95 6.05
C LYS A 161 20.45 -4.75 5.14
N GLY A 162 21.21 -5.69 5.70
CA GLY A 162 22.10 -6.56 4.94
C GLY A 162 21.32 -7.40 3.92
N ASN A 163 20.25 -8.06 4.33
CA ASN A 163 19.42 -8.87 3.43
C ASN A 163 18.82 -8.03 2.29
N LEU A 164 18.38 -6.81 2.59
CA LEU A 164 17.83 -5.92 1.57
C LEU A 164 18.92 -5.41 0.62
N ALA A 165 20.10 -5.09 1.12
CA ALA A 165 21.24 -4.71 0.29
C ALA A 165 21.65 -5.86 -0.66
N ASP A 166 21.80 -7.07 -0.12
CA ASP A 166 22.12 -8.26 -0.90
C ASP A 166 21.07 -8.52 -2.00
N TYR A 167 19.79 -8.30 -1.69
CA TYR A 167 18.71 -8.42 -2.68
C TYR A 167 18.76 -7.34 -3.75
N MET A 168 19.05 -6.10 -3.38
CA MET A 168 19.16 -4.99 -4.34
C MET A 168 20.38 -5.14 -5.24
N ASP A 169 21.47 -5.74 -4.73
CA ASP A 169 22.68 -6.00 -5.52
C ASP A 169 22.50 -7.19 -6.48
N TRP A 170 21.63 -8.14 -6.10
CA TRP A 170 21.30 -9.31 -6.92
C TRP A 170 20.46 -8.96 -8.13
#